data_1523e9a70fed2cd87dd2c188917b1c51
#
_entry.id   1523e9a70fed2cd87dd2c188917b1c51
#
_cell.length_a   1.000
_cell.length_b   1.000
_cell.length_c   1.000
_cell.angle_alpha   90.00
_cell.angle_beta   90.00
_cell.angle_gamma   90.00
#
_symmetry.space_group_name_H-M   'P 1'
#
loop_
_entity.id
_entity.type
_entity.pdbx_description
1 polymer ?
#
loop_
_entity_poly.entity_id
_entity_poly.type
_entity_poly.pdbx_seq_one_letter_code
_entity_poly.pdbx_strand_id
1 'polypeptide(L)'
;MDFRDKVTEFARDIATTLIKKNESYGNSAFEPVRIFSKADELEGLRVRIDDKLSRIAKGNESYNEDTITDLIGYLILLKIKESEKW
;
A
#
# COMPACT_ATOMS: atom_id res chain seq x y z
N MET A 1 -19.59 4.44 19.24
CA MET A 1 -18.38 3.67 18.93
C MET A 1 -17.18 4.34 19.58
N ASP A 2 -16.44 3.61 20.40
CA ASP A 2 -15.28 4.19 21.09
C ASP A 2 -14.03 4.16 20.18
N PHE A 3 -12.92 4.68 20.70
CA PHE A 3 -11.67 4.75 19.95
C PHE A 3 -11.17 3.38 19.51
N ARG A 4 -11.24 2.39 20.39
CA ARG A 4 -10.81 1.02 20.08
C ARG A 4 -11.61 0.47 18.91
N ASP A 5 -12.92 0.64 18.91
CA ASP A 5 -13.80 0.15 17.85
C ASP A 5 -13.50 0.82 16.52
N LYS A 6 -13.25 2.12 16.55
CA LYS A 6 -12.91 2.87 15.33
C LYS A 6 -11.61 2.39 14.72
N VAL A 7 -10.57 2.22 15.51
CA VAL A 7 -9.27 1.73 15.04
C VAL A 7 -9.43 0.32 14.44
N THR A 8 -10.13 -0.55 15.14
CA THR A 8 -10.33 -1.92 14.70
C THR A 8 -11.10 -1.99 13.38
N GLU A 9 -12.15 -1.19 13.26
CA GLU A 9 -12.96 -1.14 12.04
C GLU A 9 -12.14 -0.67 10.83
N PHE A 10 -11.42 0.43 10.96
CA PHE A 10 -10.59 0.94 9.87
C PHE A 10 -9.46 -0.01 9.50
N ALA A 11 -8.80 -0.60 10.49
CA ALA A 11 -7.74 -1.57 10.24
C ALA A 11 -8.26 -2.81 9.52
N ARG A 12 -9.44 -3.29 9.91
CA ARG A 12 -10.09 -4.43 9.27
C ARG A 12 -10.46 -4.14 7.83
N ASP A 13 -11.00 -2.96 7.55
CA ASP A 13 -11.38 -2.56 6.19
C ASP A 13 -10.16 -2.49 5.28
N ILE A 14 -9.06 -1.94 5.77
CA ILE A 14 -7.81 -1.88 5.01
C ILE A 14 -7.27 -3.29 4.75
N ALA A 15 -7.28 -4.15 5.77
CA ALA A 15 -6.84 -5.54 5.61
C ALA A 15 -7.68 -6.27 4.57
N THR A 16 -9.00 -6.14 4.61
CA THR A 16 -9.90 -6.76 3.65
C THR A 16 -9.62 -6.29 2.23
N THR A 17 -9.48 -4.98 2.04
CA THR A 17 -9.20 -4.38 0.73
C THR A 17 -7.86 -4.88 0.18
N LEU A 18 -6.82 -4.89 1.02
CA LEU A 18 -5.48 -5.30 0.62
C LEU A 18 -5.45 -6.77 0.20
N ILE A 19 -6.11 -7.64 0.96
CA ILE A 19 -6.20 -9.06 0.65
C ILE A 19 -6.93 -9.28 -0.69
N LYS A 20 -8.05 -8.61 -0.90
CA LYS A 20 -8.80 -8.72 -2.15
C LYS A 20 -8.00 -8.23 -3.36
N LYS A 21 -7.28 -7.13 -3.22
CA LYS A 21 -6.42 -6.61 -4.29
C LYS A 21 -5.32 -7.59 -4.63
N ASN A 22 -4.70 -8.19 -3.62
CA ASN A 22 -3.65 -9.17 -3.84
C ASN A 22 -4.18 -10.40 -4.58
N GLU A 23 -5.34 -10.90 -4.21
CA GLU A 23 -5.99 -12.01 -4.89
C GLU A 23 -6.31 -11.67 -6.34
N SER A 24 -6.82 -10.47 -6.59
CA SER A 24 -7.20 -10.02 -7.94
C SER A 24 -6.01 -9.79 -8.85
N TYR A 25 -4.90 -9.31 -8.31
CA TYR A 25 -3.73 -8.92 -9.10
C TYR A 25 -2.57 -9.92 -9.00
N GLY A 26 -2.78 -11.07 -8.36
CA GLY A 26 -1.81 -12.16 -8.37
C GLY A 26 -0.45 -11.79 -7.78
N ASN A 27 -0.41 -11.19 -6.59
CA ASN A 27 0.82 -10.78 -5.90
C ASN A 27 1.64 -9.71 -6.65
N SER A 28 1.05 -8.97 -7.58
CA SER A 28 1.79 -7.99 -8.37
C SER A 28 2.47 -6.90 -7.53
N ALA A 29 2.01 -6.65 -6.30
CA ALA A 29 2.67 -5.71 -5.40
C ALA A 29 4.07 -6.20 -4.99
N PHE A 30 4.24 -7.52 -4.80
CA PHE A 30 5.50 -8.14 -4.42
C PHE A 30 6.27 -8.68 -5.62
N GLU A 31 5.57 -9.09 -6.66
CA GLU A 31 6.15 -9.75 -7.83
C GLU A 31 5.75 -9.04 -9.12
N PRO A 32 6.04 -7.74 -9.25
CA PRO A 32 5.68 -7.02 -10.47
C PRO A 32 6.55 -7.47 -11.65
N VAL A 33 5.96 -7.44 -12.85
CA VAL A 33 6.73 -7.69 -14.06
C VAL A 33 7.71 -6.55 -14.27
N ARG A 34 8.98 -6.88 -14.42
CA ARG A 34 10.05 -5.90 -14.61
C ARG A 34 10.56 -5.96 -16.04
N ILE A 35 10.11 -5.02 -16.85
CA ILE A 35 10.52 -4.95 -18.26
C ILE A 35 11.69 -4.00 -18.41
N PHE A 36 11.62 -2.80 -17.84
CA PHE A 36 12.67 -1.80 -17.94
C PHE A 36 13.36 -1.49 -16.62
N SER A 37 12.64 -1.58 -15.51
CA SER A 37 13.20 -1.25 -14.20
C SER A 37 13.99 -2.41 -13.62
N LYS A 38 15.13 -2.08 -12.98
CA LYS A 38 15.94 -3.04 -12.23
C LYS A 38 15.74 -2.95 -10.73
N ALA A 39 14.79 -2.11 -10.30
CA ALA A 39 14.50 -1.92 -8.88
C ALA A 39 13.98 -3.22 -8.27
N ASP A 40 14.41 -3.53 -7.03
CA ASP A 40 13.91 -4.68 -6.31
C ASP A 40 12.51 -4.42 -5.74
N GLU A 41 11.92 -5.43 -5.11
CA GLU A 41 10.56 -5.34 -4.58
C GLU A 41 10.40 -4.26 -3.51
N LEU A 42 11.37 -4.15 -2.61
CA LEU A 42 11.35 -3.12 -1.57
C LEU A 42 11.45 -1.73 -2.16
N GLU A 43 12.35 -1.54 -3.10
CA GLU A 43 12.51 -0.25 -3.76
C GLU A 43 11.27 0.14 -4.55
N GLY A 44 10.62 -0.83 -5.19
CA GLY A 44 9.35 -0.61 -5.88
C GLY A 44 8.26 -0.12 -4.95
N LEU A 45 8.17 -0.70 -3.75
CA LEU A 45 7.21 -0.25 -2.73
C LEU A 45 7.54 1.17 -2.24
N ARG A 46 8.82 1.46 -2.00
CA ARG A 46 9.26 2.79 -1.55
C ARG A 46 8.93 3.87 -2.57
N VAL A 47 9.11 3.58 -3.86
CA VAL A 47 8.75 4.52 -4.93
C VAL A 47 7.25 4.83 -4.91
N ARG A 48 6.42 3.81 -4.73
CA ARG A 48 4.96 4.00 -4.65
C ARG A 48 4.56 4.80 -3.42
N ILE A 49 5.22 4.58 -2.29
CA ILE A 49 4.99 5.35 -1.07
C ILE A 49 5.35 6.81 -1.30
N ASP A 50 6.52 7.09 -1.89
CA ASP A 50 6.93 8.45 -2.22
C ASP A 50 5.92 9.14 -3.13
N ASP A 51 5.37 8.42 -4.11
CA ASP A 51 4.36 8.95 -5.02
C ASP A 51 3.10 9.37 -4.25
N LYS A 52 2.62 8.52 -3.33
CA LYS A 52 1.44 8.84 -2.52
C LYS A 52 1.70 10.03 -1.59
N LEU A 53 2.86 10.08 -0.96
CA LEU A 53 3.26 11.21 -0.12
C LEU A 53 3.32 12.51 -0.92
N SER A 54 3.84 12.45 -2.14
CA SER A 54 3.90 13.60 -3.03
C SER A 54 2.51 14.13 -3.36
N ARG A 55 1.55 13.24 -3.64
CA ARG A 55 0.16 13.63 -3.91
C ARG A 55 -0.48 14.30 -2.72
N ILE A 56 -0.26 13.77 -1.53
CA ILE A 56 -0.79 14.37 -0.29
C ILE A 56 -0.18 15.75 -0.07
N ALA A 57 1.14 15.86 -0.20
CA ALA A 57 1.85 17.13 0.02
C ALA A 57 1.41 18.22 -0.96
N LYS A 58 1.10 17.85 -2.19
CA LYS A 58 0.68 18.80 -3.23
C LYS A 58 -0.83 19.02 -3.27
N GLY A 59 -1.60 18.25 -2.50
CA GLY A 59 -3.05 18.31 -2.54
C GLY A 59 -3.65 17.79 -3.83
N ASN A 60 -2.91 16.98 -4.58
CA ASN A 60 -3.34 16.44 -5.89
C ASN A 60 -3.92 15.05 -5.73
N GLU A 61 -5.11 14.97 -5.18
CA GLU A 61 -5.78 13.69 -5.07
C GLU A 61 -6.60 13.42 -6.33
N SER A 62 -6.41 12.25 -6.91
CA SER A 62 -7.14 11.86 -8.12
C SER A 62 -8.61 11.57 -7.78
N TYR A 63 -9.47 11.79 -8.78
CA TYR A 63 -10.89 11.51 -8.63
C TYR A 63 -11.11 10.02 -8.27
N ASN A 64 -11.92 9.77 -7.25
CA ASN A 64 -12.23 8.43 -6.73
C ASN A 64 -11.03 7.67 -6.15
N GLU A 65 -9.94 8.35 -5.85
CA GLU A 65 -8.77 7.73 -5.25
C GLU A 65 -8.63 8.14 -3.80
N ASP A 66 -8.51 7.17 -2.91
CA ASP A 66 -8.22 7.40 -1.50
C ASP A 66 -6.72 7.19 -1.27
N THR A 67 -5.97 8.27 -1.43
CA THR A 67 -4.51 8.24 -1.35
C THR A 67 -4.03 7.80 0.03
N ILE A 68 -4.72 8.20 1.10
CA ILE A 68 -4.32 7.82 2.47
C ILE A 68 -4.51 6.32 2.68
N THR A 69 -5.64 5.76 2.26
CA THR A 69 -5.88 4.31 2.36
C THR A 69 -4.85 3.54 1.54
N ASP A 70 -4.54 3.99 0.33
CA ASP A 70 -3.51 3.37 -0.50
C ASP A 70 -2.14 3.42 0.18
N LEU A 71 -1.79 4.56 0.77
CA LEU A 71 -0.52 4.71 1.49
C LEU A 71 -0.42 3.73 2.66
N ILE A 72 -1.48 3.60 3.44
CA ILE A 72 -1.51 2.64 4.57
C ILE A 72 -1.28 1.23 4.03
N GLY A 73 -1.94 0.85 2.93
CA GLY A 73 -1.76 -0.45 2.30
C GLY A 73 -0.31 -0.71 1.90
N TYR A 74 0.33 0.25 1.23
CA TYR A 74 1.73 0.12 0.84
C TYR A 74 2.67 0.05 2.05
N LEU A 75 2.38 0.76 3.13
CA LEU A 75 3.17 0.69 4.35
C LEU A 75 3.05 -0.69 5.01
N ILE A 76 1.87 -1.30 4.99
CA ILE A 76 1.70 -2.67 5.47
C ILE A 76 2.54 -3.64 4.63
N LEU A 77 2.49 -3.50 3.30
CA LEU A 77 3.28 -4.34 2.39
C LEU A 77 4.78 -4.18 2.63
N LEU A 78 5.23 -2.95 2.83
CA LEU A 78 6.63 -2.66 3.16
C LEU A 78 7.05 -3.35 4.45
N LYS A 79 6.19 -3.26 5.47
CA LYS A 79 6.43 -3.89 6.78
C LYS A 79 6.57 -5.42 6.64
N ILE A 80 5.69 -6.03 5.84
CA ILE A 80 5.75 -7.47 5.59
C ILE A 80 7.08 -7.85 4.93
N LYS A 81 7.45 -7.11 3.86
CA LYS A 81 8.70 -7.39 3.13
C LYS A 81 9.94 -7.21 4.00
N GLU A 82 9.95 -6.17 4.81
CA GLU A 82 11.06 -5.95 5.74
C GLU A 82 11.17 -7.09 6.75
N SER A 83 10.04 -7.58 7.27
CA SER A 83 10.03 -8.68 8.24
C SER A 83 10.55 -9.99 7.64
N GLU A 84 10.33 -10.22 6.37
CA GLU A 84 10.81 -11.43 5.67
C GLU A 84 12.33 -11.45 5.48
N LYS A 85 12.98 -10.31 5.61
CA LYS A 85 14.44 -10.21 5.47
C LYS A 85 15.20 -10.44 6.77
N TRP A 86 14.49 -10.54 7.88
CA TRP A 86 15.10 -10.71 9.21
C TRP A 86 14.94 -12.17 9.75
#